data_e89072307881f6964e59780c889866de
#
_entry.id   e89072307881f6964e59780c889866de
#
_cell.length_a   1.000
_cell.length_b   1.000
_cell.length_c   1.000
_cell.angle_alpha   90.00
_cell.angle_beta   90.00
_cell.angle_gamma   90.00
#
_symmetry.space_group_name_H-M   'P 1'
#
loop_
_entity.id
_entity.type
_entity.pdbx_description
1 polymer ?
#
loop_
_entity_poly.entity_id
_entity_poly.type
_entity_poly.pdbx_seq_one_letter_code
_entity_poly.pdbx_strand_id
1 'polypeptide(L)'
;PPIFETGVNAVMTIEARIKGVEPHGLIEDGGKVEIGASCGCHEDYSYTKRDLLSSQNKMNYHDFLDSNMTDIMACSKDPDDLMARIQYFLYLIIGHERYYLCLNEDCLGEHEIVGEISTVPKEYTENMVLYIRNVDGKSRTLHDPFELKEIFPDLDEERESPRAFFITPVHFIDRCYGYAVLSYGDEIKSIDITYRNWTNHVSNALESMRIRNSIANLAVRDAMTGVYSRIGIEKNIQFVVDRMSNPKNKAFIAVCDLDC
;
A
#
# COMPACT_ATOMS: atom_id res chain seq x y z
N PRO A 1 6.50 -16.84 -21.30
CA PRO A 1 6.58 -17.12 -22.73
C PRO A 1 6.45 -15.82 -23.50
N PRO A 2 7.23 -15.62 -24.59
CA PRO A 2 7.18 -14.43 -25.44
C PRO A 2 5.91 -14.45 -26.31
N ILE A 3 4.77 -14.15 -25.69
CA ILE A 3 3.44 -14.30 -26.30
C ILE A 3 3.27 -13.40 -27.52
N PHE A 4 3.80 -12.19 -27.46
CA PHE A 4 3.69 -11.21 -28.55
C PHE A 4 4.47 -11.67 -29.77
N GLU A 5 5.73 -12.04 -29.62
CA GLU A 5 6.63 -12.51 -30.66
C GLU A 5 6.11 -13.79 -31.29
N THR A 6 5.63 -14.72 -30.47
CA THR A 6 4.97 -15.95 -30.94
C THR A 6 3.73 -15.65 -31.78
N GLY A 7 2.92 -14.68 -31.37
CA GLY A 7 1.74 -14.23 -32.12
C GLY A 7 2.12 -13.62 -33.48
N VAL A 8 3.11 -12.74 -33.52
CA VAL A 8 3.62 -12.14 -34.76
C VAL A 8 4.15 -13.22 -35.70
N ASN A 9 4.99 -14.14 -35.20
CA ASN A 9 5.55 -15.25 -35.99
C ASN A 9 4.45 -16.16 -36.54
N ALA A 10 3.40 -16.43 -35.79
CA ALA A 10 2.25 -17.22 -36.25
C ALA A 10 1.55 -16.55 -37.43
N VAL A 11 1.30 -15.24 -37.35
CA VAL A 11 0.65 -14.47 -38.45
C VAL A 11 1.54 -14.46 -39.69
N MET A 12 2.85 -14.18 -39.53
CA MET A 12 3.80 -14.17 -40.65
C MET A 12 3.89 -15.55 -41.33
N THR A 13 3.88 -16.62 -40.54
CA THR A 13 3.90 -17.99 -41.06
C THR A 13 2.65 -18.33 -41.84
N ILE A 14 1.47 -17.93 -41.33
CA ILE A 14 0.19 -18.15 -42.03
C ILE A 14 0.16 -17.36 -43.36
N GLU A 15 0.58 -16.11 -43.35
CA GLU A 15 0.65 -15.26 -44.53
C GLU A 15 1.57 -15.85 -45.60
N ALA A 16 2.77 -16.30 -45.22
CA ALA A 16 3.70 -16.94 -46.12
C ALA A 16 3.13 -18.23 -46.73
N ARG A 17 2.46 -19.05 -45.91
CA ARG A 17 1.76 -20.28 -46.38
C ARG A 17 0.64 -20.00 -47.39
N ILE A 18 -0.15 -18.95 -47.15
CA ILE A 18 -1.20 -18.52 -48.09
C ILE A 18 -0.58 -18.09 -49.43
N LYS A 19 0.57 -17.39 -49.38
CA LYS A 19 1.29 -16.97 -50.61
C LYS A 19 2.12 -18.07 -51.26
N GLY A 20 2.22 -19.26 -50.66
CA GLY A 20 2.98 -20.39 -51.17
C GLY A 20 4.51 -20.20 -51.10
N VAL A 21 4.98 -19.38 -50.16
CA VAL A 21 6.41 -19.09 -49.92
C VAL A 21 6.83 -19.54 -48.53
N GLU A 22 8.09 -19.74 -48.33
CA GLU A 22 8.65 -19.98 -46.98
C GLU A 22 8.61 -18.68 -46.15
N PRO A 23 8.26 -18.76 -44.86
CA PRO A 23 8.29 -17.61 -44.00
C PRO A 23 9.68 -17.06 -43.79
N HIS A 24 9.87 -15.76 -43.99
CA HIS A 24 11.12 -15.05 -43.75
C HIS A 24 10.92 -13.94 -42.73
N GLY A 25 12.00 -13.59 -42.01
CA GLY A 25 12.01 -12.49 -41.09
C GLY A 25 11.22 -12.79 -39.77
N LEU A 26 11.11 -14.06 -39.40
CA LEU A 26 10.55 -14.43 -38.11
C LEU A 26 11.42 -13.83 -37.00
N ILE A 27 10.74 -13.30 -35.99
CA ILE A 27 11.39 -12.75 -34.82
C ILE A 27 11.94 -13.91 -33.99
N GLU A 28 13.22 -13.86 -33.60
CA GLU A 28 13.74 -14.77 -32.60
C GLU A 28 13.07 -14.50 -31.26
N ASP A 29 12.18 -15.40 -30.85
CA ASP A 29 11.32 -15.21 -29.69
C ASP A 29 12.04 -15.48 -28.34
N GLY A 30 13.32 -15.84 -28.38
CA GLY A 30 14.10 -16.14 -27.17
C GLY A 30 13.47 -17.23 -26.28
N GLY A 31 12.45 -17.89 -26.76
CA GLY A 31 11.78 -18.96 -26.05
C GLY A 31 12.73 -20.11 -25.78
N LYS A 32 12.84 -20.50 -24.53
CA LYS A 32 13.56 -21.72 -24.15
C LYS A 32 12.57 -22.87 -24.11
N VAL A 33 12.96 -23.96 -24.76
CA VAL A 33 12.22 -25.23 -24.63
C VAL A 33 12.53 -25.77 -23.23
N GLU A 34 11.51 -25.77 -22.36
CA GLU A 34 11.58 -26.48 -21.10
C GLU A 34 11.23 -27.93 -21.33
N ILE A 35 12.20 -28.81 -21.18
CA ILE A 35 12.00 -30.24 -21.31
C ILE A 35 11.43 -30.75 -19.98
N GLY A 36 10.13 -31.02 -19.96
CA GLY A 36 9.46 -31.59 -18.80
C GLY A 36 9.61 -33.10 -18.73
N ALA A 37 9.34 -33.67 -17.57
CA ALA A 37 9.40 -35.10 -17.32
C ALA A 37 8.17 -35.89 -17.83
N SER A 38 7.16 -35.20 -18.39
CA SER A 38 5.88 -35.80 -18.78
C SER A 38 5.95 -36.81 -19.93
N CYS A 39 6.98 -36.72 -20.77
CA CYS A 39 7.18 -37.66 -21.88
C CYS A 39 7.98 -38.92 -21.51
N GLY A 40 8.60 -38.95 -20.33
CA GLY A 40 9.54 -40.05 -19.97
C GLY A 40 10.80 -40.11 -20.80
N CYS A 41 11.12 -39.07 -21.59
CA CYS A 41 12.23 -39.07 -22.56
C CYS A 41 13.60 -38.84 -21.93
N HIS A 42 13.66 -38.43 -20.68
CA HIS A 42 14.89 -38.12 -19.95
C HIS A 42 15.07 -38.97 -18.71
N GLU A 43 16.23 -39.56 -18.55
CA GLU A 43 16.60 -40.33 -17.36
C GLU A 43 17.09 -39.41 -16.20
N ASP A 44 17.56 -38.21 -16.52
CA ASP A 44 18.11 -37.28 -15.53
C ASP A 44 17.08 -36.14 -15.21
N TYR A 45 16.42 -36.29 -14.08
CA TYR A 45 15.47 -35.28 -13.55
C TYR A 45 16.11 -34.26 -12.60
N SER A 46 17.44 -34.26 -12.48
CA SER A 46 18.15 -33.40 -11.51
C SER A 46 17.92 -31.92 -11.77
N TYR A 47 17.85 -31.51 -13.03
CA TYR A 47 17.60 -30.13 -13.45
C TYR A 47 16.18 -29.69 -13.10
N THR A 48 15.18 -30.47 -13.49
CA THR A 48 13.76 -30.20 -13.19
C THR A 48 13.49 -30.15 -11.69
N LYS A 49 14.10 -31.07 -10.92
CA LYS A 49 13.97 -31.06 -9.46
C LYS A 49 14.58 -29.81 -8.84
N ARG A 50 15.73 -29.34 -9.36
CA ARG A 50 16.38 -28.10 -8.89
C ARG A 50 15.50 -26.89 -9.15
N ASP A 51 14.89 -26.79 -10.32
CA ASP A 51 14.04 -25.66 -10.70
C ASP A 51 12.73 -25.63 -9.90
N LEU A 52 12.14 -26.80 -9.67
CA LEU A 52 10.96 -26.94 -8.78
C LEU A 52 11.28 -26.50 -7.35
N LEU A 53 12.40 -26.95 -6.79
CA LEU A 53 12.83 -26.56 -5.44
C LEU A 53 13.15 -25.06 -5.38
N SER A 54 13.76 -24.48 -6.40
CA SER A 54 14.02 -23.05 -6.47
C SER A 54 12.73 -22.24 -6.52
N SER A 55 11.74 -22.67 -7.32
CA SER A 55 10.42 -22.04 -7.42
C SER A 55 9.65 -22.17 -6.11
N GLN A 56 9.68 -23.34 -5.48
CA GLN A 56 9.04 -23.57 -4.18
C GLN A 56 9.67 -22.72 -3.07
N ASN A 57 11.01 -22.59 -3.06
CA ASN A 57 11.69 -21.74 -2.08
C ASN A 57 11.35 -20.25 -2.29
N LYS A 58 11.20 -19.78 -3.53
CA LYS A 58 10.76 -18.42 -3.81
C LYS A 58 9.31 -18.20 -3.32
N MET A 59 8.39 -19.13 -3.59
CA MET A 59 7.02 -19.07 -3.07
C MET A 59 7.00 -19.02 -1.55
N ASN A 60 7.68 -19.94 -0.89
CA ASN A 60 7.74 -19.97 0.57
C ASN A 60 8.31 -18.69 1.17
N TYR A 61 9.29 -18.06 0.49
CA TYR A 61 9.84 -16.78 0.92
C TYR A 61 8.85 -15.63 0.78
N HIS A 62 8.10 -15.57 -0.31
CA HIS A 62 7.04 -14.57 -0.49
C HIS A 62 5.93 -14.76 0.53
N ASP A 63 5.45 -15.98 0.76
CA ASP A 63 4.42 -16.28 1.76
C ASP A 63 4.88 -15.88 3.18
N PHE A 64 6.14 -16.13 3.49
CA PHE A 64 6.74 -15.70 4.76
C PHE A 64 6.78 -14.18 4.91
N LEU A 65 7.14 -13.44 3.85
CA LEU A 65 7.17 -11.98 3.88
C LEU A 65 5.78 -11.40 3.99
N ASP A 66 4.81 -11.92 3.24
CA ASP A 66 3.42 -11.49 3.27
C ASP A 66 2.81 -11.69 4.67
N SER A 67 3.06 -12.85 5.29
CA SER A 67 2.61 -13.14 6.66
C SER A 67 3.23 -12.17 7.66
N ASN A 68 4.55 -11.99 7.64
CA ASN A 68 5.23 -11.07 8.54
C ASN A 68 4.76 -9.62 8.38
N MET A 69 4.56 -9.16 7.16
CA MET A 69 4.08 -7.81 6.90
C MET A 69 2.70 -7.57 7.50
N THR A 70 1.79 -8.53 7.31
CA THR A 70 0.45 -8.47 7.88
C THR A 70 0.49 -8.39 9.41
N ASP A 71 1.23 -9.30 10.05
CA ASP A 71 1.31 -9.36 11.52
C ASP A 71 1.93 -8.09 12.11
N ILE A 72 3.04 -7.62 11.53
CA ILE A 72 3.75 -6.45 12.02
C ILE A 72 2.90 -5.19 11.86
N MET A 73 2.22 -5.01 10.72
CA MET A 73 1.35 -3.85 10.49
C MET A 73 0.10 -3.89 11.38
N ALA A 74 -0.47 -5.07 11.60
CA ALA A 74 -1.62 -5.23 12.51
C ALA A 74 -1.31 -4.84 13.95
N CYS A 75 -0.06 -4.94 14.39
CA CYS A 75 0.40 -4.56 15.73
C CYS A 75 0.70 -3.06 15.89
N SER A 76 0.45 -2.22 14.88
CA SER A 76 0.72 -0.78 14.96
C SER A 76 -0.13 -0.12 16.05
N LYS A 77 0.49 0.75 16.85
CA LYS A 77 -0.15 1.39 18.02
C LYS A 77 -0.96 2.61 17.62
N ASP A 78 -0.40 3.40 16.73
CA ASP A 78 -0.92 4.69 16.27
C ASP A 78 -0.57 4.90 14.78
N PRO A 79 -1.05 5.97 14.13
CA PRO A 79 -0.75 6.28 12.74
C PRO A 79 0.75 6.38 12.43
N ASP A 80 1.52 7.02 13.28
CA ASP A 80 2.97 7.20 13.07
C ASP A 80 3.73 5.87 13.09
N ASP A 81 3.39 4.99 14.05
CA ASP A 81 3.95 3.64 14.12
C ASP A 81 3.56 2.82 12.88
N LEU A 82 2.32 2.97 12.39
CA LEU A 82 1.91 2.33 11.13
C LEU A 82 2.73 2.83 9.94
N MET A 83 2.90 4.15 9.80
CA MET A 83 3.69 4.72 8.69
C MET A 83 5.15 4.28 8.75
N ALA A 84 5.75 4.23 9.94
CA ALA A 84 7.11 3.74 10.13
C ALA A 84 7.26 2.26 9.72
N ARG A 85 6.26 1.43 10.02
CA ARG A 85 6.24 0.00 9.63
C ARG A 85 6.03 -0.16 8.12
N ILE A 86 5.14 0.60 7.52
CA ILE A 86 4.95 0.62 6.06
C ILE A 86 6.27 1.00 5.38
N GLN A 87 6.92 2.07 5.85
CA GLN A 87 8.22 2.50 5.34
C GLN A 87 9.29 1.42 5.48
N TYR A 88 9.33 0.71 6.60
CA TYR A 88 10.29 -0.37 6.83
C TYR A 88 10.21 -1.44 5.75
N PHE A 89 9.02 -1.81 5.29
CA PHE A 89 8.84 -2.84 4.28
C PHE A 89 9.06 -2.39 2.83
N LEU A 90 9.40 -1.12 2.57
CA LEU A 90 9.68 -0.65 1.20
C LEU A 90 10.84 -1.40 0.53
N TYR A 91 11.74 -2.01 1.29
CA TYR A 91 12.83 -2.83 0.74
C TYR A 91 12.35 -4.04 -0.07
N LEU A 92 11.10 -4.47 0.11
CA LEU A 92 10.50 -5.56 -0.67
C LEU A 92 10.22 -5.16 -2.12
N ILE A 93 10.04 -3.87 -2.39
CA ILE A 93 9.82 -3.32 -3.74
C ILE A 93 11.20 -3.11 -4.38
N ILE A 94 11.77 -4.19 -4.91
CA ILE A 94 13.16 -4.21 -5.40
C ILE A 94 13.32 -3.28 -6.61
N GLY A 95 14.33 -2.41 -6.54
CA GLY A 95 14.74 -1.54 -7.64
C GLY A 95 13.84 -0.33 -7.86
N HIS A 96 12.95 -0.01 -6.90
CA HIS A 96 12.26 1.27 -6.94
C HIS A 96 13.25 2.41 -6.68
N GLU A 97 13.10 3.49 -7.42
CA GLU A 97 13.87 4.72 -7.23
C GLU A 97 13.09 5.72 -6.38
N ARG A 98 11.78 5.83 -6.65
CA ARG A 98 10.90 6.74 -5.92
C ARG A 98 9.63 6.02 -5.48
N TYR A 99 9.22 6.33 -4.26
CA TYR A 99 7.95 5.89 -3.70
C TYR A 99 7.33 6.99 -2.85
N TYR A 100 6.04 7.21 -3.04
CA TYR A 100 5.25 8.16 -2.25
C TYR A 100 3.96 7.49 -1.78
N LEU A 101 3.56 7.73 -0.54
CA LEU A 101 2.26 7.37 -0.02
C LEU A 101 1.49 8.65 0.28
N CYS A 102 0.47 8.90 -0.52
CA CYS A 102 -0.41 10.05 -0.45
C CYS A 102 -1.78 9.58 0.04
N LEU A 103 -2.21 10.05 1.20
CA LEU A 103 -3.49 9.66 1.79
C LEU A 103 -4.44 10.85 1.83
N ASN A 104 -5.73 10.56 1.85
CA ASN A 104 -6.77 11.55 2.06
C ASN A 104 -6.59 12.24 3.40
N GLU A 105 -6.91 13.52 3.46
CA GLU A 105 -6.95 14.28 4.71
C GLU A 105 -7.89 13.56 5.71
N ASP A 106 -7.48 13.49 6.97
CA ASP A 106 -8.23 12.86 8.08
C ASP A 106 -8.54 11.35 7.95
N CYS A 107 -7.99 10.65 6.95
CA CYS A 107 -8.28 9.21 6.78
C CYS A 107 -7.78 8.34 7.94
N LEU A 108 -6.84 8.82 8.74
CA LEU A 108 -6.31 8.16 9.94
C LEU A 108 -7.00 8.59 11.25
N GLY A 109 -7.95 9.54 11.17
CA GLY A 109 -8.74 9.98 12.32
C GLY A 109 -7.96 10.90 13.28
N GLU A 110 -6.97 11.62 12.80
CA GLU A 110 -6.14 12.52 13.63
C GLU A 110 -6.93 13.70 14.19
N HIS A 111 -8.01 14.10 13.51
CA HIS A 111 -8.90 15.19 13.91
C HIS A 111 -10.27 14.72 14.38
N GLU A 112 -10.44 13.42 14.67
CA GLU A 112 -11.72 12.88 15.10
C GLU A 112 -12.24 13.58 16.36
N ILE A 113 -13.45 14.11 16.27
CA ILE A 113 -14.20 14.54 17.44
C ILE A 113 -14.56 13.29 18.23
N VAL A 114 -14.12 13.24 19.48
CA VAL A 114 -14.37 12.10 20.38
C VAL A 114 -15.87 11.76 20.39
N GLY A 115 -16.20 10.55 19.93
CA GLY A 115 -17.56 10.02 19.89
C GLY A 115 -18.24 10.06 18.51
N GLU A 116 -17.56 10.51 17.47
CA GLU A 116 -18.02 10.37 16.09
C GLU A 116 -17.30 9.19 15.39
N ILE A 117 -18.02 8.50 14.51
CA ILE A 117 -17.41 7.45 13.70
C ILE A 117 -16.76 8.12 12.49
N SER A 118 -15.45 7.98 12.37
CA SER A 118 -14.74 8.44 11.18
C SER A 118 -15.29 7.79 9.93
N THR A 119 -15.71 8.60 8.98
CA THR A 119 -16.15 8.15 7.66
C THR A 119 -15.03 8.40 6.66
N VAL A 120 -14.29 7.34 6.32
CA VAL A 120 -13.36 7.40 5.20
C VAL A 120 -14.13 7.66 3.92
N PRO A 121 -13.78 8.69 3.14
CA PRO A 121 -14.48 9.04 1.92
C PRO A 121 -14.40 7.91 0.89
N LYS A 122 -15.35 7.91 -0.07
CA LYS A 122 -15.34 6.98 -1.20
C LYS A 122 -14.49 7.49 -2.37
N GLU A 123 -14.12 8.75 -2.32
CA GLU A 123 -13.40 9.48 -3.35
C GLU A 123 -12.14 10.13 -2.75
N TYR A 124 -11.28 10.66 -3.60
CA TYR A 124 -10.15 11.47 -3.15
C TYR A 124 -10.63 12.80 -2.60
N THR A 125 -10.02 13.28 -1.54
CA THR A 125 -10.27 14.61 -0.98
C THR A 125 -9.51 15.68 -1.77
N GLU A 126 -9.99 16.93 -1.74
CA GLU A 126 -9.32 18.06 -2.39
C GLU A 126 -7.92 18.30 -1.80
N ASN A 127 -7.80 18.10 -0.48
CA ASN A 127 -6.53 18.11 0.23
C ASN A 127 -6.09 16.67 0.48
N MET A 128 -4.83 16.43 0.23
CA MET A 128 -4.14 15.17 0.45
C MET A 128 -2.99 15.38 1.42
N VAL A 129 -2.51 14.32 2.04
CA VAL A 129 -1.35 14.36 2.92
C VAL A 129 -0.31 13.38 2.43
N LEU A 130 0.93 13.84 2.27
CA LEU A 130 2.08 13.00 1.97
C LEU A 130 2.62 12.41 3.27
N TYR A 131 2.47 11.10 3.44
CA TYR A 131 2.93 10.39 4.64
C TYR A 131 4.30 9.74 4.47
N ILE A 132 4.60 9.22 3.29
CA ILE A 132 5.89 8.58 3.02
C ILE A 132 6.47 9.17 1.75
N ARG A 133 7.71 9.62 1.83
CA ARG A 133 8.53 10.02 0.70
C ARG A 133 9.82 9.22 0.71
N ASN A 134 10.02 8.41 -0.32
CA ASN A 134 11.27 7.72 -0.58
C ASN A 134 11.81 8.15 -1.94
N VAL A 135 13.01 8.70 -1.95
CA VAL A 135 13.70 9.14 -3.17
C VAL A 135 15.16 8.72 -3.05
N ASP A 136 15.65 7.98 -4.03
CA ASP A 136 17.04 7.48 -4.11
C ASP A 136 17.47 6.75 -2.82
N GLY A 137 16.58 5.90 -2.29
CA GLY A 137 16.83 5.13 -1.07
C GLY A 137 16.78 5.94 0.23
N LYS A 138 16.48 7.24 0.16
CA LYS A 138 16.26 8.09 1.35
C LYS A 138 14.77 8.14 1.65
N SER A 139 14.36 7.43 2.66
CA SER A 139 12.97 7.35 3.08
C SER A 139 12.71 8.24 4.30
N ARG A 140 11.56 8.91 4.29
CA ARG A 140 11.08 9.74 5.40
C ARG A 140 9.59 9.55 5.59
N THR A 141 9.14 9.49 6.83
CA THR A 141 7.74 9.70 7.20
C THR A 141 7.51 11.19 7.38
N LEU A 142 6.41 11.69 6.85
CA LEU A 142 6.05 13.10 6.78
C LEU A 142 4.58 13.26 7.19
N HIS A 143 4.14 14.49 7.29
CA HIS A 143 2.73 14.86 7.40
C HIS A 143 2.55 16.18 6.64
N ASP A 144 2.85 16.16 5.34
CA ASP A 144 2.88 17.35 4.53
C ASP A 144 1.60 17.45 3.68
N PRO A 145 0.70 18.41 3.94
CA PRO A 145 -0.51 18.60 3.16
C PRO A 145 -0.17 19.18 1.77
N PHE A 146 -0.93 18.76 0.77
CA PHE A 146 -0.86 19.27 -0.61
C PHE A 146 -2.23 19.17 -1.29
N GLU A 147 -2.45 19.90 -2.36
CA GLU A 147 -3.69 19.84 -3.12
C GLU A 147 -3.69 18.67 -4.11
N LEU A 148 -4.81 17.93 -4.22
CA LEU A 148 -4.95 16.78 -5.13
C LEU A 148 -4.54 17.09 -6.58
N LYS A 149 -4.76 18.34 -7.04
CA LYS A 149 -4.37 18.76 -8.40
C LYS A 149 -2.87 18.67 -8.68
N GLU A 150 -2.03 18.67 -7.64
CA GLU A 150 -0.58 18.51 -7.75
C GLU A 150 -0.19 17.05 -7.99
N ILE A 151 -1.12 16.11 -7.79
CA ILE A 151 -0.95 14.66 -7.84
C ILE A 151 0.04 14.17 -6.78
N PHE A 152 1.25 14.68 -6.72
CA PHE A 152 2.20 14.54 -5.61
C PHE A 152 3.26 15.64 -5.70
N PRO A 153 3.85 16.06 -4.55
CA PRO A 153 4.66 17.28 -4.49
C PRO A 153 5.89 17.32 -5.41
N ASP A 154 6.48 16.19 -5.76
CA ASP A 154 7.69 16.12 -6.60
C ASP A 154 7.37 15.91 -8.10
N LEU A 155 6.11 16.03 -8.54
CA LEU A 155 5.73 15.76 -9.94
C LEU A 155 6.39 16.73 -10.91
N ASP A 156 6.43 18.01 -10.57
CA ASP A 156 6.95 19.09 -11.42
C ASP A 156 8.46 19.36 -11.22
N GLU A 157 9.15 18.47 -10.46
CA GLU A 157 10.59 18.59 -10.28
C GLU A 157 11.32 18.48 -11.63
N GLU A 158 12.25 19.40 -11.92
CA GLU A 158 13.08 19.35 -13.12
C GLU A 158 13.89 18.05 -13.17
N ARG A 159 13.86 17.36 -14.31
CA ARG A 159 14.52 16.07 -14.53
C ARG A 159 15.31 16.08 -15.82
N GLU A 160 16.46 15.45 -15.79
CA GLU A 160 17.32 15.30 -16.98
C GLU A 160 16.74 14.28 -17.97
N SER A 161 15.98 13.28 -17.49
CA SER A 161 15.37 12.23 -18.31
C SER A 161 13.87 12.07 -18.01
N PRO A 162 13.05 11.62 -19.00
CA PRO A 162 11.66 11.28 -18.79
C PRO A 162 11.52 10.12 -17.79
N ARG A 163 10.51 10.17 -16.93
CA ARG A 163 10.21 9.11 -15.95
C ARG A 163 8.77 8.66 -16.05
N ALA A 164 8.56 7.38 -15.81
CA ALA A 164 7.24 6.80 -15.67
C ALA A 164 6.89 6.65 -14.18
N PHE A 165 5.67 7.06 -13.84
CA PHE A 165 5.09 6.89 -12.52
C PHE A 165 3.88 5.99 -12.58
N PHE A 166 3.83 5.01 -11.68
CA PHE A 166 2.67 4.15 -11.48
C PHE A 166 1.88 4.69 -10.29
N ILE A 167 0.65 5.11 -10.53
CA ILE A 167 -0.26 5.56 -9.49
C ILE A 167 -1.22 4.41 -9.18
N THR A 168 -1.18 3.92 -7.96
CA THR A 168 -1.96 2.78 -7.52
C THR A 168 -2.90 3.20 -6.39
N PRO A 169 -4.23 3.02 -6.54
CA PRO A 169 -5.17 3.33 -5.47
C PRO A 169 -4.89 2.51 -4.22
N VAL A 170 -4.98 3.16 -3.06
CA VAL A 170 -4.98 2.54 -1.74
C VAL A 170 -6.40 2.61 -1.22
N HIS A 171 -7.11 1.49 -1.25
CA HIS A 171 -8.53 1.43 -0.92
C HIS A 171 -8.89 0.11 -0.25
N PHE A 172 -10.01 0.09 0.47
CA PHE A 172 -10.61 -1.11 1.02
C PHE A 172 -12.10 -1.13 0.70
N ILE A 173 -12.51 -2.04 -0.19
CA ILE A 173 -13.87 -2.15 -0.74
C ILE A 173 -14.27 -0.79 -1.37
N ASP A 174 -15.18 -0.06 -0.73
CA ASP A 174 -15.71 1.23 -1.20
C ASP A 174 -15.10 2.46 -0.47
N ARG A 175 -14.08 2.25 0.36
CA ARG A 175 -13.35 3.31 1.08
C ARG A 175 -12.06 3.64 0.36
N CYS A 176 -11.87 4.92 0.07
CA CYS A 176 -10.67 5.43 -0.56
C CYS A 176 -9.76 6.05 0.51
N TYR A 177 -8.61 5.42 0.73
CA TYR A 177 -7.58 5.97 1.65
C TYR A 177 -6.65 6.95 0.96
N GLY A 178 -6.46 6.80 -0.35
CA GLY A 178 -5.54 7.60 -1.12
C GLY A 178 -4.89 6.81 -2.25
N TYR A 179 -3.63 7.06 -2.52
CA TYR A 179 -2.86 6.35 -3.54
C TYR A 179 -1.37 6.27 -3.20
N ALA A 180 -0.72 5.27 -3.77
CA ALA A 180 0.73 5.13 -3.78
C ALA A 180 1.27 5.50 -5.17
N VAL A 181 2.41 6.19 -5.21
CA VAL A 181 3.13 6.53 -6.44
C VAL A 181 4.47 5.82 -6.44
N LEU A 182 4.77 5.10 -7.51
CA LEU A 182 5.99 4.30 -7.66
C LEU A 182 6.69 4.64 -8.96
N SER A 183 8.02 4.76 -8.93
CA SER A 183 8.85 4.87 -10.12
C SER A 183 10.10 4.00 -9.99
N TYR A 184 10.48 3.37 -11.10
CA TYR A 184 11.73 2.61 -11.24
C TYR A 184 12.82 3.42 -11.97
N GLY A 185 12.66 4.75 -12.05
CA GLY A 185 13.58 5.63 -12.77
C GLY A 185 13.54 5.40 -14.28
N ASP A 186 14.71 5.21 -14.87
CA ASP A 186 14.87 4.96 -16.32
C ASP A 186 14.61 3.49 -16.71
N GLU A 187 14.43 2.60 -15.74
CA GLU A 187 14.14 1.20 -16.03
C GLU A 187 12.67 0.98 -16.40
N ILE A 188 12.44 0.33 -17.54
CA ILE A 188 11.10 -0.09 -17.93
C ILE A 188 10.75 -1.37 -17.20
N LYS A 189 10.09 -1.25 -16.07
CA LYS A 189 9.56 -2.38 -15.29
C LYS A 189 8.05 -2.35 -15.27
N SER A 190 7.45 -3.51 -15.19
CA SER A 190 6.01 -3.66 -14.88
C SER A 190 5.82 -3.80 -13.37
N ILE A 191 4.66 -3.40 -12.90
CA ILE A 191 4.22 -3.69 -11.53
C ILE A 191 4.17 -5.20 -11.33
N ASP A 192 4.94 -5.70 -10.38
CA ASP A 192 5.00 -7.12 -10.02
C ASP A 192 3.97 -7.51 -8.95
N ILE A 193 3.91 -8.79 -8.65
CA ILE A 193 3.00 -9.33 -7.64
C ILE A 193 3.37 -8.83 -6.24
N THR A 194 4.66 -8.64 -5.96
CA THR A 194 5.16 -8.18 -4.66
C THR A 194 4.62 -6.79 -4.34
N TYR A 195 4.69 -5.86 -5.31
CA TYR A 195 4.15 -4.51 -5.12
C TYR A 195 2.62 -4.52 -4.94
N ARG A 196 1.89 -5.36 -5.69
CA ARG A 196 0.44 -5.50 -5.53
C ARG A 196 0.06 -6.02 -4.15
N ASN A 197 0.72 -7.09 -3.69
CA ASN A 197 0.50 -7.62 -2.35
C ASN A 197 0.84 -6.58 -1.29
N TRP A 198 1.96 -5.89 -1.46
CA TRP A 198 2.38 -4.81 -0.56
C TRP A 198 1.30 -3.73 -0.43
N THR A 199 0.74 -3.25 -1.55
CA THR A 199 -0.34 -2.26 -1.55
C THR A 199 -1.61 -2.78 -0.86
N ASN A 200 -1.95 -4.06 -1.05
CA ASN A 200 -3.05 -4.70 -0.36
C ASN A 200 -2.83 -4.77 1.16
N HIS A 201 -1.62 -5.10 1.61
CA HIS A 201 -1.29 -5.11 3.04
C HIS A 201 -1.40 -3.71 3.66
N VAL A 202 -0.95 -2.67 2.94
CA VAL A 202 -1.13 -1.28 3.38
C VAL A 202 -2.61 -0.95 3.53
N SER A 203 -3.44 -1.26 2.52
CA SER A 203 -4.88 -1.02 2.55
C SER A 203 -5.56 -1.73 3.73
N ASN A 204 -5.23 -3.00 3.96
CA ASN A 204 -5.75 -3.79 5.07
C ASN A 204 -5.30 -3.24 6.44
N ALA A 205 -4.08 -2.76 6.54
CA ALA A 205 -3.55 -2.19 7.77
C ALA A 205 -4.23 -0.86 8.13
N LEU A 206 -4.47 0.01 7.14
CA LEU A 206 -5.24 1.25 7.31
C LEU A 206 -6.67 0.96 7.77
N GLU A 207 -7.36 0.02 7.12
CA GLU A 207 -8.71 -0.38 7.54
C GLU A 207 -8.72 -0.99 8.95
N SER A 208 -7.75 -1.83 9.28
CA SER A 208 -7.62 -2.41 10.63
C SER A 208 -7.41 -1.33 11.70
N MET A 209 -6.60 -0.31 11.40
CA MET A 209 -6.40 0.83 12.29
C MET A 209 -7.69 1.64 12.45
N ARG A 210 -8.39 1.94 11.36
CA ARG A 210 -9.68 2.64 11.39
C ARG A 210 -10.70 1.90 12.25
N ILE A 211 -10.84 0.58 12.07
CA ILE A 211 -11.77 -0.24 12.86
C ILE A 211 -11.43 -0.16 14.36
N ARG A 212 -10.15 -0.30 14.71
CA ARG A 212 -9.71 -0.20 16.12
C ARG A 212 -10.03 1.18 16.70
N ASN A 213 -9.75 2.25 15.96
CA ASN A 213 -10.08 3.61 16.38
C ASN A 213 -11.59 3.81 16.54
N SER A 214 -12.40 3.30 15.60
CA SER A 214 -13.86 3.35 15.70
C SER A 214 -14.38 2.59 16.92
N ILE A 215 -13.87 1.41 17.20
CA ILE A 215 -14.24 0.64 18.42
C ILE A 215 -13.83 1.41 19.69
N ALA A 216 -12.62 1.96 19.71
CA ALA A 216 -12.14 2.76 20.84
C ALA A 216 -13.00 4.01 21.05
N ASN A 217 -13.50 4.63 19.99
CA ASN A 217 -14.38 5.79 20.04
C ASN A 217 -15.81 5.43 20.48
N LEU A 218 -16.34 4.27 20.11
CA LEU A 218 -17.62 3.77 20.62
C LEU A 218 -17.59 3.55 22.14
N ALA A 219 -16.47 3.12 22.70
CA ALA A 219 -16.27 2.95 24.14
C ALA A 219 -16.21 4.26 24.93
N VAL A 220 -16.08 5.39 24.26
CA VAL A 220 -15.98 6.73 24.87
C VAL A 220 -17.32 7.25 25.40
N ARG A 221 -18.43 6.81 24.82
CA ARG A 221 -19.78 7.18 25.28
C ARG A 221 -20.52 5.97 25.87
N ASP A 222 -21.25 6.22 26.92
CA ASP A 222 -22.18 5.24 27.48
C ASP A 222 -23.37 5.05 26.56
N ALA A 223 -23.62 3.80 26.14
CA ALA A 223 -24.66 3.48 25.16
C ALA A 223 -26.10 3.77 25.63
N MET A 224 -26.36 3.81 26.93
CA MET A 224 -27.69 4.07 27.49
C MET A 224 -27.98 5.55 27.67
N THR A 225 -27.00 6.29 28.13
CA THR A 225 -27.18 7.70 28.53
C THR A 225 -26.62 8.69 27.49
N GLY A 226 -25.78 8.25 26.55
CA GLY A 226 -25.12 9.10 25.57
C GLY A 226 -24.05 10.04 26.12
N VAL A 227 -23.84 10.05 27.45
CA VAL A 227 -22.78 10.84 28.09
C VAL A 227 -21.44 10.14 27.98
N TYR A 228 -20.36 10.86 28.26
CA TYR A 228 -19.03 10.24 28.23
C TYR A 228 -18.93 9.13 29.27
N SER A 229 -18.44 7.97 28.85
CA SER A 229 -18.01 6.90 29.74
C SER A 229 -16.79 7.33 30.56
N ARG A 230 -16.39 6.52 31.54
CA ARG A 230 -15.16 6.78 32.29
C ARG A 230 -13.94 6.96 31.36
N ILE A 231 -13.80 6.10 30.34
CA ILE A 231 -12.73 6.18 29.33
C ILE A 231 -12.84 7.49 28.54
N GLY A 232 -14.07 7.89 28.19
CA GLY A 232 -14.32 9.14 27.49
C GLY A 232 -13.96 10.39 28.31
N ILE A 233 -14.26 10.37 29.61
CA ILE A 233 -13.88 11.45 30.50
C ILE A 233 -12.37 11.54 30.64
N GLU A 234 -11.67 10.43 30.85
CA GLU A 234 -10.20 10.38 30.98
C GLU A 234 -9.52 10.94 29.70
N LYS A 235 -9.95 10.53 28.52
CA LYS A 235 -9.44 11.06 27.23
C LYS A 235 -9.70 12.57 27.08
N ASN A 236 -10.91 13.02 27.38
CA ASN A 236 -11.26 14.45 27.27
C ASN A 236 -10.53 15.33 28.28
N ILE A 237 -10.32 14.87 29.50
CA ILE A 237 -9.56 15.61 30.50
C ILE A 237 -8.13 15.81 29.99
N GLN A 238 -7.48 14.78 29.46
CA GLN A 238 -6.14 14.89 28.91
C GLN A 238 -6.08 15.92 27.78
N PHE A 239 -7.01 15.85 26.83
CA PHE A 239 -7.14 16.82 25.75
C PHE A 239 -7.33 18.27 26.22
N VAL A 240 -8.13 18.48 27.27
CA VAL A 240 -8.33 19.80 27.87
C VAL A 240 -7.03 20.28 28.56
N VAL A 241 -6.37 19.38 29.29
CA VAL A 241 -5.10 19.69 29.98
C VAL A 241 -4.01 20.07 29.00
N ASP A 242 -3.87 19.32 27.91
CA ASP A 242 -2.85 19.60 26.89
C ASP A 242 -3.08 20.96 26.19
N ARG A 243 -4.34 21.39 26.07
CA ARG A 243 -4.70 22.73 25.53
C ARG A 243 -4.58 23.86 26.56
N MET A 244 -4.44 23.55 27.84
CA MET A 244 -4.29 24.54 28.92
C MET A 244 -2.89 25.12 29.06
N SER A 245 -2.06 25.10 28.02
CA SER A 245 -0.69 25.66 27.99
C SER A 245 -0.65 27.17 28.32
N ASN A 246 -1.80 27.86 28.29
CA ASN A 246 -1.89 29.25 28.68
C ASN A 246 -2.32 29.35 30.14
N PRO A 247 -1.46 29.96 31.04
CA PRO A 247 -1.74 30.06 32.47
C PRO A 247 -2.99 30.92 32.82
N LYS A 248 -3.60 31.59 31.84
CA LYS A 248 -4.85 32.33 32.04
C LYS A 248 -6.10 31.45 31.86
N ASN A 249 -5.95 30.28 31.27
CA ASN A 249 -7.08 29.35 31.10
C ASN A 249 -7.35 28.60 32.40
N LYS A 250 -8.63 28.52 32.76
CA LYS A 250 -9.09 27.80 33.97
C LYS A 250 -10.12 26.77 33.53
N ALA A 251 -10.05 25.57 34.09
CA ALA A 251 -11.07 24.55 33.99
C ALA A 251 -11.70 24.29 35.36
N PHE A 252 -12.96 23.87 35.35
CA PHE A 252 -13.70 23.47 36.56
C PHE A 252 -14.06 21.99 36.39
N ILE A 253 -13.88 21.23 37.44
CA ILE A 253 -14.38 19.86 37.54
C ILE A 253 -15.43 19.84 38.62
N ALA A 254 -16.64 19.36 38.29
CA ALA A 254 -17.70 19.12 39.23
C ALA A 254 -18.00 17.63 39.32
N VAL A 255 -18.07 17.09 40.51
CA VAL A 255 -18.51 15.72 40.78
C VAL A 255 -19.85 15.79 41.42
N CYS A 256 -20.87 15.16 40.82
CA CYS A 256 -22.23 15.09 41.33
C CYS A 256 -22.57 13.64 41.63
N ASP A 257 -23.11 13.37 42.83
CA ASP A 257 -23.68 12.10 43.21
C ASP A 257 -25.19 12.26 43.37
N LEU A 258 -25.95 11.26 42.94
CA LEU A 258 -27.40 11.26 43.07
C LEU A 258 -27.73 10.32 44.21
N ASP A 259 -28.09 10.92 45.36
CA ASP A 259 -28.63 10.16 46.48
C ASP A 259 -30.02 9.66 46.12
N CYS A 260 -30.25 8.35 46.26
CA CYS A 260 -31.55 7.70 46.09
C CYS A 260 -32.36 7.80 47.37
#